data_5489e2c33f3700b18ab22de4ccc97f7b
#
_entry.id   5489e2c33f3700b18ab22de4ccc97f7b
#
_cell.length_a   1.000
_cell.length_b   1.000
_cell.length_c   1.000
_cell.angle_alpha   90.00
_cell.angle_beta   90.00
_cell.angle_gamma   90.00
#
_symmetry.space_group_name_H-M   'P 1'
#
loop_
_entity.id
_entity.type
_entity.pdbx_description
1 polymer ?
#
loop_
_entity_poly.entity_id
_entity_poly.type
_entity_poly.pdbx_seq_one_letter_code
_entity_poly.pdbx_strand_id
1 'polypeptide(L)'
;MRHLSGSSGRRYAVDDAELNSGGQARLYRCRDDKGVVRVYKEYRTPLADPADIAQLTRIQQVGQAVVARAEAAGSFAETADSSVNWPIDIVRSGRQVSGVVVPLIPGDFMRDGKSPRTLDFLSLARANPPRAAVRVGVLIRVCDIFAFLESEQLLHGDVSAKNLVWRPSPSHAYLIDSDGIRSFSPAPAHGVCTPGWEDPRLQGQKIRAHDRYSDRYALALALYKGLFLNPGGPQYVGGTWSRASGFPQRLDPKLRGMFARALDQPLATDDRPTAAQWRSALQAVYLDGKGNFRRPALDVLDTYAQGYRAAFAQPKAAARIPAPAPAPALVPARRPAQRPVHQPPARRAAPPPPPPSGDGYGWWALVVVLVLALIGGGGYLVFRGRGEDGAGHGPSAGGRPCPAEIAADLPAGSRSDAVLLRHYLTDRHDITLCRTADARVYYHGGLLDRPDTMTIPATRTDTGYRASRGDYLYEIDGDRVRVTVPDGTTSSYRLTDVTDAD
;
A
#
# COMPACT_ATOMS: atom_id res chain seq x y z
N MET A 1 -0.25 -32.52 1.99
CA MET A 1 0.86 -32.17 1.08
C MET A 1 0.52 -32.68 -0.29
N ARG A 2 0.41 -31.81 -1.29
CA ARG A 2 0.10 -32.18 -2.69
C ARG A 2 1.34 -32.16 -3.56
N HIS A 3 1.37 -32.95 -4.62
CA HIS A 3 2.48 -33.00 -5.55
C HIS A 3 2.11 -32.36 -6.89
N LEU A 4 3.01 -31.55 -7.43
CA LEU A 4 2.86 -30.90 -8.73
C LEU A 4 4.06 -31.24 -9.62
N SER A 5 3.85 -31.25 -10.93
CA SER A 5 4.91 -31.37 -11.92
C SER A 5 5.04 -30.04 -12.67
N GLY A 6 6.25 -29.52 -12.72
CA GLY A 6 6.58 -28.37 -13.54
C GLY A 6 6.80 -28.76 -15.01
N SER A 7 6.76 -27.78 -15.89
CA SER A 7 7.04 -27.94 -17.34
C SER A 7 8.46 -28.42 -17.61
N SER A 8 9.41 -28.21 -16.67
CA SER A 8 10.77 -28.73 -16.72
C SER A 8 10.88 -30.23 -16.42
N GLY A 9 9.79 -30.89 -16.00
CA GLY A 9 9.78 -32.26 -15.50
C GLY A 9 10.12 -32.38 -14.00
N ARG A 10 10.50 -31.30 -13.32
CA ARG A 10 10.73 -31.31 -11.86
C ARG A 10 9.43 -31.52 -11.11
N ARG A 11 9.51 -32.25 -10.01
CA ARG A 11 8.40 -32.46 -9.09
C ARG A 11 8.53 -31.56 -7.86
N TYR A 12 7.40 -31.07 -7.38
CA TYR A 12 7.33 -30.16 -6.24
C TYR A 12 6.34 -30.74 -5.22
N ALA A 13 6.81 -30.93 -3.98
CA ALA A 13 5.95 -31.21 -2.84
C ALA A 13 5.46 -29.87 -2.25
N VAL A 14 4.17 -29.60 -2.34
CA VAL A 14 3.55 -28.31 -1.95
C VAL A 14 2.86 -28.48 -0.60
N ASP A 15 3.15 -27.59 0.33
CA ASP A 15 2.51 -27.56 1.64
C ASP A 15 1.02 -27.20 1.51
N ASP A 16 0.18 -27.74 2.41
CA ASP A 16 -1.25 -27.42 2.40
C ASP A 16 -1.54 -26.02 2.97
N ALA A 17 -0.66 -25.54 3.83
CA ALA A 17 -0.78 -24.20 4.42
C ALA A 17 -0.38 -23.12 3.42
N GLU A 18 -1.28 -22.14 3.23
CA GLU A 18 -1.04 -20.96 2.41
C GLU A 18 -0.06 -20.02 3.11
N LEU A 19 0.98 -19.56 2.41
CA LEU A 19 1.93 -18.57 2.92
C LEU A 19 1.33 -17.17 2.91
N ASN A 20 0.60 -16.84 1.85
CA ASN A 20 -0.02 -15.55 1.63
C ASN A 20 -1.05 -15.63 0.50
N SER A 21 -1.99 -14.70 0.48
CA SER A 21 -3.05 -14.62 -0.53
C SER A 21 -3.19 -13.21 -1.07
N GLY A 22 -3.21 -13.10 -2.39
CA GLY A 22 -3.47 -11.86 -3.10
C GLY A 22 -4.70 -11.96 -4.00
N GLY A 23 -5.08 -10.86 -4.64
CA GLY A 23 -6.21 -10.81 -5.56
C GLY A 23 -6.10 -11.78 -6.75
N GLN A 24 -4.88 -12.04 -7.22
CA GLN A 24 -4.63 -12.82 -8.43
C GLN A 24 -4.13 -14.25 -8.16
N ALA A 25 -3.48 -14.49 -7.03
CA ALA A 25 -2.84 -15.76 -6.72
C ALA A 25 -2.80 -16.07 -5.24
N ARG A 26 -2.60 -17.37 -4.93
CA ARG A 26 -2.26 -17.89 -3.61
C ARG A 26 -0.81 -18.36 -3.62
N LEU A 27 -0.10 -18.15 -2.54
CA LEU A 27 1.31 -18.54 -2.41
C LEU A 27 1.42 -19.72 -1.44
N TYR A 28 2.14 -20.77 -1.86
CA TYR A 28 2.40 -21.94 -1.05
C TYR A 28 3.90 -22.20 -1.00
N ARG A 29 4.39 -22.62 0.16
CA ARG A 29 5.74 -23.18 0.23
C ARG A 29 5.76 -24.51 -0.49
N CYS A 30 6.82 -24.76 -1.25
CA CYS A 30 7.04 -26.06 -1.87
C CYS A 30 8.51 -26.46 -1.80
N ARG A 31 8.80 -27.74 -2.01
CA ARG A 31 10.16 -28.28 -2.12
C ARG A 31 10.31 -28.97 -3.45
N ASP A 32 11.41 -28.70 -4.14
CA ASP A 32 11.77 -29.42 -5.35
C ASP A 32 12.34 -30.81 -5.04
N ASP A 33 12.66 -31.59 -6.08
CA ASP A 33 13.22 -32.93 -5.99
C ASP A 33 14.61 -33.01 -5.32
N LYS A 34 15.31 -31.88 -5.21
CA LYS A 34 16.56 -31.72 -4.46
C LYS A 34 16.33 -31.26 -3.02
N GLY A 35 15.09 -31.09 -2.57
CA GLY A 35 14.71 -30.58 -1.25
C GLY A 35 14.84 -29.07 -1.08
N VAL A 36 15.16 -28.31 -2.15
CA VAL A 36 15.31 -26.85 -2.08
C VAL A 36 13.93 -26.21 -1.92
N VAL A 37 13.82 -25.30 -0.96
CA VAL A 37 12.57 -24.59 -0.68
C VAL A 37 12.32 -23.53 -1.76
N ARG A 38 11.10 -23.57 -2.30
CA ARG A 38 10.59 -22.66 -3.33
C ARG A 38 9.22 -22.14 -2.92
N VAL A 39 8.64 -21.29 -3.74
CA VAL A 39 7.26 -20.82 -3.61
C VAL A 39 6.48 -21.19 -4.87
N TYR A 40 5.37 -21.88 -4.70
CA TYR A 40 4.39 -22.09 -5.74
C TYR A 40 3.36 -20.96 -5.68
N LYS A 41 3.29 -20.15 -6.73
CA LYS A 41 2.29 -19.10 -6.95
C LYS A 41 1.17 -19.69 -7.80
N GLU A 42 0.07 -20.05 -7.15
CA GLU A 42 -1.11 -20.62 -7.79
C GLU A 42 -2.05 -19.52 -8.26
N TYR A 43 -2.32 -19.44 -9.54
CA TYR A 43 -3.22 -18.44 -10.10
C TYR A 43 -4.67 -18.76 -9.75
N ARG A 44 -5.45 -17.76 -9.32
CA ARG A 44 -6.88 -17.91 -9.07
C ARG A 44 -7.65 -18.16 -10.37
N THR A 45 -7.23 -17.54 -11.46
CA THR A 45 -7.72 -17.78 -12.81
C THR A 45 -6.55 -18.30 -13.63
N PRO A 46 -6.58 -19.57 -14.07
CA PRO A 46 -5.53 -20.13 -14.91
C PRO A 46 -5.31 -19.31 -16.19
N LEU A 47 -4.06 -19.14 -16.59
CA LEU A 47 -3.68 -18.41 -17.80
C LEU A 47 -4.00 -19.29 -19.02
N ALA A 48 -4.83 -18.78 -19.92
CA ALA A 48 -5.30 -19.53 -21.09
C ALA A 48 -4.83 -18.92 -22.41
N ASP A 49 -4.51 -17.62 -22.46
CA ASP A 49 -4.08 -16.95 -23.70
C ASP A 49 -2.71 -17.49 -24.14
N PRO A 50 -2.58 -18.01 -25.38
CA PRO A 50 -1.33 -18.53 -25.90
C PRO A 50 -0.19 -17.49 -25.94
N ALA A 51 -0.49 -16.21 -26.18
CA ALA A 51 0.50 -15.15 -26.22
C ALA A 51 1.08 -14.88 -24.82
N ASP A 52 0.22 -14.85 -23.80
CA ASP A 52 0.66 -14.71 -22.42
C ASP A 52 1.46 -15.92 -21.93
N ILE A 53 1.03 -17.14 -22.33
CA ILE A 53 1.77 -18.37 -22.00
C ILE A 53 3.15 -18.38 -22.67
N ALA A 54 3.24 -17.96 -23.92
CA ALA A 54 4.53 -17.86 -24.64
C ALA A 54 5.45 -16.85 -23.97
N GLN A 55 4.93 -15.70 -23.56
CA GLN A 55 5.69 -14.67 -22.86
C GLN A 55 6.19 -15.18 -21.49
N LEU A 56 5.31 -15.83 -20.70
CA LEU A 56 5.71 -16.42 -19.43
C LEU A 56 6.79 -17.52 -19.62
N THR A 57 6.69 -18.33 -20.69
CA THR A 57 7.70 -19.34 -21.02
C THR A 57 9.06 -18.70 -21.31
N ARG A 58 9.07 -17.57 -22.03
CA ARG A 58 10.30 -16.81 -22.27
C ARG A 58 10.92 -16.30 -20.96
N ILE A 59 10.13 -15.74 -20.06
CA ILE A 59 10.60 -15.25 -18.76
C ILE A 59 11.10 -16.40 -17.89
N GLN A 60 10.45 -17.56 -17.92
CA GLN A 60 10.94 -18.78 -17.25
C GLN A 60 12.33 -19.17 -17.76
N GLN A 61 12.59 -19.13 -19.07
CA GLN A 61 13.90 -19.45 -19.63
C GLN A 61 15.00 -18.51 -19.12
N VAL A 62 14.71 -17.21 -19.02
CA VAL A 62 15.62 -16.23 -18.40
C VAL A 62 15.89 -16.62 -16.94
N GLY A 63 14.84 -16.90 -16.17
CA GLY A 63 14.96 -17.28 -14.76
C GLY A 63 15.77 -18.56 -14.55
N GLN A 64 15.56 -19.57 -15.37
CA GLN A 64 16.34 -20.82 -15.33
C GLN A 64 17.83 -20.57 -15.60
N ALA A 65 18.16 -19.74 -16.58
CA ALA A 65 19.54 -19.40 -16.89
C ALA A 65 20.23 -18.63 -15.75
N VAL A 66 19.49 -17.69 -15.09
CA VAL A 66 19.99 -16.94 -13.93
C VAL A 66 20.27 -17.87 -12.76
N VAL A 67 19.31 -18.75 -12.41
CA VAL A 67 19.44 -19.70 -11.31
C VAL A 67 20.59 -20.68 -11.56
N ALA A 68 20.69 -21.22 -12.77
CA ALA A 68 21.77 -22.15 -13.13
C ALA A 68 23.16 -21.50 -13.00
N ARG A 69 23.31 -20.24 -13.39
CA ARG A 69 24.58 -19.51 -13.20
C ARG A 69 24.90 -19.30 -11.72
N ALA A 70 23.92 -18.97 -10.91
CA ALA A 70 24.10 -18.79 -9.47
C ALA A 70 24.50 -20.11 -8.78
N GLU A 71 23.86 -21.23 -9.14
CA GLU A 71 24.19 -22.56 -8.64
C GLU A 71 25.62 -22.97 -9.05
N ALA A 72 26.02 -22.71 -10.29
CA ALA A 72 27.36 -23.04 -10.78
C ALA A 72 28.47 -22.20 -10.10
N ALA A 73 28.17 -20.95 -9.76
CA ALA A 73 29.10 -20.06 -9.08
C ALA A 73 29.28 -20.38 -7.59
N GLY A 74 28.46 -21.27 -7.01
CA GLY A 74 28.51 -21.64 -5.58
C GLY A 74 28.17 -20.49 -4.63
N SER A 75 27.86 -19.30 -5.17
CA SER A 75 27.46 -18.15 -4.41
C SER A 75 26.43 -17.34 -5.20
N PHE A 76 25.45 -16.79 -4.49
CA PHE A 76 24.51 -15.85 -5.06
C PHE A 76 25.25 -14.52 -5.31
N ALA A 77 25.79 -14.33 -6.52
CA ALA A 77 26.31 -13.04 -6.90
C ALA A 77 25.13 -12.07 -6.95
N GLU A 78 25.18 -11.00 -6.14
CA GLU A 78 24.14 -9.98 -6.09
C GLU A 78 24.21 -9.04 -7.29
N THR A 79 23.98 -9.59 -8.46
CA THR A 79 23.90 -8.90 -9.74
C THR A 79 22.48 -8.40 -9.98
N ALA A 80 22.29 -7.49 -10.93
CA ALA A 80 20.97 -6.96 -11.23
C ALA A 80 19.98 -8.04 -11.68
N ASP A 81 20.43 -8.99 -12.47
CA ASP A 81 19.63 -10.12 -12.97
C ASP A 81 19.27 -11.13 -11.86
N SER A 82 20.17 -11.40 -10.93
CA SER A 82 19.89 -12.28 -9.78
C SER A 82 19.01 -11.62 -8.71
N SER A 83 18.83 -10.31 -8.80
CA SER A 83 17.95 -9.52 -7.91
C SER A 83 16.49 -9.47 -8.35
N VAL A 84 16.10 -10.36 -9.26
CA VAL A 84 14.71 -10.53 -9.71
C VAL A 84 14.24 -11.94 -9.37
N ASN A 85 13.02 -12.03 -8.84
CA ASN A 85 12.39 -13.29 -8.45
C ASN A 85 11.80 -14.03 -9.67
N TRP A 86 12.66 -14.45 -10.59
CA TRP A 86 12.25 -15.08 -11.84
C TRP A 86 11.42 -16.34 -11.64
N PRO A 87 10.37 -16.58 -12.46
CA PRO A 87 9.75 -17.88 -12.60
C PRO A 87 10.80 -18.91 -13.04
N ILE A 88 10.97 -19.98 -12.26
CA ILE A 88 11.91 -21.06 -12.58
C ILE A 88 11.22 -22.28 -13.17
N ASP A 89 9.89 -22.39 -12.95
CA ASP A 89 9.08 -23.43 -13.54
C ASP A 89 7.63 -22.98 -13.73
N ILE A 90 6.93 -23.60 -14.69
CA ILE A 90 5.54 -23.35 -15.00
C ILE A 90 4.75 -24.62 -14.67
N VAL A 91 3.66 -24.48 -13.92
CA VAL A 91 2.74 -25.58 -13.59
C VAL A 91 1.52 -25.49 -14.50
N ARG A 92 1.19 -26.58 -15.17
CA ARG A 92 0.08 -26.64 -16.12
C ARG A 92 -1.06 -27.54 -15.64
N SER A 93 -2.28 -27.16 -16.01
CA SER A 93 -3.46 -28.00 -15.92
C SER A 93 -4.06 -28.10 -17.33
N GLY A 94 -3.79 -29.21 -18.01
CA GLY A 94 -4.10 -29.35 -19.43
C GLY A 94 -3.35 -28.33 -20.30
N ARG A 95 -4.09 -27.53 -21.08
CA ARG A 95 -3.53 -26.47 -21.93
C ARG A 95 -3.27 -25.15 -21.20
N GLN A 96 -3.83 -24.98 -20.00
CA GLN A 96 -3.74 -23.74 -19.24
C GLN A 96 -2.55 -23.80 -18.27
N VAL A 97 -2.08 -22.62 -17.86
CA VAL A 97 -1.10 -22.48 -16.79
C VAL A 97 -1.83 -22.20 -15.48
N SER A 98 -1.70 -23.11 -14.52
CA SER A 98 -2.30 -22.97 -13.18
C SER A 98 -1.44 -22.15 -12.21
N GLY A 99 -0.17 -21.93 -12.54
CA GLY A 99 0.73 -21.14 -11.71
C GLY A 99 2.20 -21.30 -12.07
N VAL A 100 3.06 -20.70 -11.28
CA VAL A 100 4.52 -20.72 -11.46
C VAL A 100 5.22 -21.09 -10.16
N VAL A 101 6.42 -21.64 -10.28
CA VAL A 101 7.34 -21.83 -9.17
C VAL A 101 8.41 -20.73 -9.24
N VAL A 102 8.62 -20.06 -8.13
CA VAL A 102 9.60 -18.99 -7.99
C VAL A 102 10.55 -19.26 -6.81
N PRO A 103 11.75 -18.67 -6.77
CA PRO A 103 12.61 -18.74 -5.58
C PRO A 103 11.91 -18.19 -4.34
N LEU A 104 12.24 -18.73 -3.17
CA LEU A 104 11.87 -18.10 -1.91
C LEU A 104 12.67 -16.81 -1.75
N ILE A 105 12.01 -15.73 -1.30
CA ILE A 105 12.68 -14.45 -0.99
C ILE A 105 13.75 -14.73 0.08
N PRO A 106 15.01 -14.29 -0.12
CA PRO A 106 16.07 -14.48 0.88
C PRO A 106 15.69 -13.87 2.23
N GLY A 107 16.09 -14.56 3.32
CA GLY A 107 15.66 -14.22 4.68
C GLY A 107 16.08 -12.82 5.15
N ASP A 108 17.16 -12.27 4.64
CA ASP A 108 17.65 -10.91 4.93
C ASP A 108 16.78 -9.78 4.34
N PHE A 109 15.92 -10.10 3.36
CA PHE A 109 14.88 -9.20 2.85
C PHE A 109 13.58 -9.30 3.64
N MET A 110 13.51 -10.18 4.64
CA MET A 110 12.33 -10.32 5.47
C MET A 110 12.40 -9.41 6.70
N ARG A 111 11.23 -8.96 7.17
CA ARG A 111 11.05 -8.40 8.50
C ARG A 111 10.70 -9.55 9.45
N ASP A 112 11.39 -9.61 10.57
CA ASP A 112 11.08 -10.59 11.63
C ASP A 112 11.05 -12.06 11.13
N GLY A 113 11.71 -12.34 10.00
CA GLY A 113 11.71 -13.66 9.37
C GLY A 113 10.36 -14.10 8.78
N LYS A 114 9.34 -13.24 8.77
CA LYS A 114 7.96 -13.61 8.38
C LYS A 114 7.39 -12.86 7.20
N SER A 115 7.61 -11.56 7.14
CA SER A 115 7.03 -10.72 6.09
C SER A 115 8.10 -10.01 5.27
N PRO A 116 7.93 -9.86 3.93
CA PRO A 116 8.86 -9.13 3.10
C PRO A 116 8.98 -7.66 3.54
N ARG A 117 10.20 -7.13 3.56
CA ARG A 117 10.45 -5.72 3.79
C ARG A 117 10.26 -4.97 2.48
N THR A 118 9.02 -4.62 2.16
CA THR A 118 8.67 -3.91 0.93
C THR A 118 9.17 -2.47 0.93
N LEU A 119 9.24 -1.85 -0.24
CA LEU A 119 9.79 -0.50 -0.41
C LEU A 119 8.98 0.56 0.35
N ASP A 120 7.71 0.30 0.67
CA ASP A 120 6.87 1.13 1.53
C ASP A 120 7.56 1.47 2.85
N PHE A 121 8.29 0.51 3.42
CA PHE A 121 9.00 0.72 4.69
C PHE A 121 10.15 1.71 4.61
N LEU A 122 10.58 2.15 3.43
CA LEU A 122 11.47 3.30 3.31
C LEU A 122 10.77 4.61 3.65
N SER A 123 9.49 4.74 3.29
CA SER A 123 8.74 5.99 3.38
C SER A 123 7.73 6.01 4.53
N LEU A 124 7.20 4.85 4.93
CA LEU A 124 6.13 4.72 5.93
C LEU A 124 6.66 4.55 7.36
N ALA A 125 7.96 4.28 7.56
CA ALA A 125 8.56 4.19 8.89
C ALA A 125 8.65 5.60 9.53
N ARG A 126 7.51 6.12 9.97
CA ARG A 126 7.36 7.51 10.47
C ARG A 126 8.22 7.80 11.67
N ALA A 127 8.30 6.88 12.64
CA ALA A 127 9.07 7.08 13.87
C ALA A 127 10.58 7.04 13.61
N ASN A 128 11.08 6.04 12.86
CA ASN A 128 12.51 5.86 12.58
C ASN A 128 12.73 5.46 11.11
N PRO A 129 12.67 6.40 10.15
CA PRO A 129 12.97 6.06 8.76
C PRO A 129 14.43 5.66 8.62
N PRO A 130 14.73 4.80 7.67
CA PRO A 130 16.10 4.50 7.32
C PRO A 130 16.89 5.77 6.99
N ARG A 131 18.14 5.86 7.45
CA ARG A 131 19.03 6.98 7.13
C ARG A 131 19.16 7.16 5.61
N ALA A 132 19.44 8.38 5.17
CA ALA A 132 19.56 8.69 3.74
C ALA A 132 20.54 7.77 3.00
N ALA A 133 21.66 7.38 3.64
CA ALA A 133 22.61 6.44 3.05
C ALA A 133 21.97 5.10 2.67
N VAL A 134 21.14 4.53 3.55
CA VAL A 134 20.42 3.28 3.29
C VAL A 134 19.41 3.48 2.18
N ARG A 135 18.61 4.56 2.24
CA ARG A 135 17.60 4.86 1.21
C ARG A 135 18.23 5.00 -0.17
N VAL A 136 19.29 5.81 -0.28
CA VAL A 136 20.03 6.01 -1.53
C VAL A 136 20.64 4.71 -2.02
N GLY A 137 21.30 3.94 -1.14
CA GLY A 137 21.89 2.65 -1.50
C GLY A 137 20.86 1.68 -2.06
N VAL A 138 19.71 1.52 -1.41
CA VAL A 138 18.61 0.67 -1.89
C VAL A 138 18.09 1.17 -3.24
N LEU A 139 17.86 2.48 -3.40
CA LEU A 139 17.31 3.05 -4.63
C LEU A 139 18.28 2.98 -5.81
N ILE A 140 19.58 3.04 -5.58
CA ILE A 140 20.59 2.75 -6.63
C ILE A 140 20.42 1.30 -7.11
N ARG A 141 20.20 0.33 -6.20
CA ARG A 141 19.97 -1.08 -6.57
C ARG A 141 18.65 -1.28 -7.31
N VAL A 142 17.59 -0.55 -6.92
CA VAL A 142 16.35 -0.52 -7.71
C VAL A 142 16.64 -0.05 -9.15
N CYS A 143 17.43 1.02 -9.32
CA CYS A 143 17.82 1.47 -10.65
C CYS A 143 18.67 0.44 -11.41
N ASP A 144 19.54 -0.34 -10.74
CA ASP A 144 20.31 -1.41 -11.37
C ASP A 144 19.38 -2.48 -11.96
N ILE A 145 18.36 -2.91 -11.20
CA ILE A 145 17.37 -3.90 -11.64
C ILE A 145 16.60 -3.40 -12.88
N PHE A 146 16.07 -2.17 -12.83
CA PHE A 146 15.31 -1.63 -13.97
C PHE A 146 16.18 -1.29 -15.17
N ALA A 147 17.45 -0.92 -14.97
CA ALA A 147 18.40 -0.74 -16.07
C ALA A 147 18.70 -2.08 -16.76
N PHE A 148 18.78 -3.17 -16.00
CA PHE A 148 18.89 -4.52 -16.55
C PHE A 148 17.63 -4.89 -17.34
N LEU A 149 16.43 -4.72 -16.80
CA LEU A 149 15.19 -5.01 -17.53
C LEU A 149 15.09 -4.20 -18.82
N GLU A 150 15.41 -2.90 -18.80
CA GLU A 150 15.44 -2.05 -20.00
C GLU A 150 16.45 -2.57 -21.05
N SER A 151 17.65 -3.03 -20.62
CA SER A 151 18.67 -3.56 -21.54
C SER A 151 18.24 -4.85 -22.22
N GLU A 152 17.45 -5.68 -21.52
CA GLU A 152 16.85 -6.91 -22.05
C GLU A 152 15.53 -6.67 -22.81
N GLN A 153 15.14 -5.40 -23.00
CA GLN A 153 13.88 -5.01 -23.61
C GLN A 153 12.66 -5.60 -22.90
N LEU A 154 12.73 -5.66 -21.57
CA LEU A 154 11.70 -6.15 -20.69
C LEU A 154 11.07 -4.99 -19.90
N LEU A 155 9.78 -5.10 -19.60
CA LEU A 155 9.06 -4.22 -18.70
C LEU A 155 8.35 -5.05 -17.62
N HIS A 156 8.26 -4.49 -16.42
CA HIS A 156 7.55 -5.13 -15.32
C HIS A 156 6.04 -4.90 -15.43
N GLY A 157 5.62 -3.70 -15.80
CA GLY A 157 4.22 -3.34 -16.01
C GLY A 157 3.41 -3.06 -14.75
N ASP A 158 3.79 -3.61 -13.59
CA ASP A 158 3.17 -3.35 -12.28
C ASP A 158 4.23 -2.95 -11.25
N VAL A 159 5.03 -1.94 -11.56
CA VAL A 159 6.03 -1.41 -10.64
C VAL A 159 5.33 -0.71 -9.48
N SER A 160 5.52 -1.25 -8.29
CA SER A 160 4.97 -0.66 -7.06
C SER A 160 5.90 -0.93 -5.87
N ALA A 161 5.67 -0.21 -4.77
CA ALA A 161 6.43 -0.45 -3.56
C ALA A 161 6.25 -1.88 -3.01
N LYS A 162 5.13 -2.54 -3.29
CA LYS A 162 4.86 -3.91 -2.83
C LYS A 162 5.68 -4.97 -3.57
N ASN A 163 6.06 -4.67 -4.81
CA ASN A 163 6.80 -5.59 -5.68
C ASN A 163 8.33 -5.41 -5.58
N LEU A 164 8.78 -4.46 -4.74
CA LEU A 164 10.18 -4.23 -4.43
C LEU A 164 10.43 -4.49 -2.94
N VAL A 165 11.30 -5.44 -2.62
CA VAL A 165 11.75 -5.70 -1.26
C VAL A 165 13.20 -5.29 -1.09
N TRP A 166 13.62 -4.96 0.13
CA TRP A 166 14.95 -4.42 0.38
C TRP A 166 15.54 -4.87 1.72
N ARG A 167 16.85 -4.78 1.83
CA ARG A 167 17.59 -4.96 3.08
C ARG A 167 18.51 -3.78 3.33
N PRO A 168 18.80 -3.46 4.62
CA PRO A 168 19.57 -2.26 4.98
C PRO A 168 21.11 -2.44 4.89
N SER A 169 21.63 -3.64 5.09
CA SER A 169 23.06 -3.87 5.19
C SER A 169 23.47 -5.26 4.65
N PRO A 170 24.32 -5.30 3.63
CA PRO A 170 24.57 -4.21 2.71
C PRO A 170 23.27 -3.78 2.03
N SER A 171 23.11 -2.49 1.73
CA SER A 171 21.90 -1.98 1.08
C SER A 171 21.67 -2.66 -0.24
N HIS A 172 20.53 -3.34 -0.38
CA HIS A 172 20.17 -4.06 -1.60
C HIS A 172 18.66 -4.06 -1.84
N ALA A 173 18.25 -4.27 -3.09
CA ALA A 173 16.85 -4.41 -3.50
C ALA A 173 16.64 -5.73 -4.25
N TYR A 174 15.42 -6.25 -4.19
CA TYR A 174 15.03 -7.46 -4.88
C TYR A 174 13.61 -7.29 -5.42
N LEU A 175 13.42 -7.57 -6.71
CA LEU A 175 12.14 -7.42 -7.40
C LEU A 175 11.37 -8.73 -7.31
N ILE A 176 10.13 -8.66 -6.85
CA ILE A 176 9.22 -9.80 -6.78
C ILE A 176 8.05 -9.62 -7.74
N ASP A 177 7.23 -10.65 -7.88
CA ASP A 177 6.07 -10.65 -8.77
C ASP A 177 6.43 -10.51 -10.27
N SER A 178 7.49 -11.21 -10.66
CA SER A 178 8.11 -11.08 -11.98
C SER A 178 7.45 -11.93 -13.09
N ASP A 179 6.48 -12.76 -12.77
CA ASP A 179 5.73 -13.55 -13.76
C ASP A 179 4.82 -12.65 -14.64
N GLY A 180 4.61 -11.42 -14.22
CA GLY A 180 3.99 -10.35 -15.00
C GLY A 180 4.90 -9.66 -16.01
N ILE A 181 6.21 -9.87 -15.97
CA ILE A 181 7.18 -9.23 -16.88
C ILE A 181 6.86 -9.55 -18.33
N ARG A 182 6.97 -8.55 -19.20
CA ARG A 182 6.67 -8.64 -20.63
C ARG A 182 7.80 -8.03 -21.47
N SER A 183 7.88 -8.45 -22.73
CA SER A 183 8.75 -7.79 -23.71
C SER A 183 8.17 -6.43 -24.13
N PHE A 184 9.03 -5.51 -24.58
CA PHE A 184 8.58 -4.26 -25.20
C PHE A 184 7.74 -4.50 -26.46
N SER A 185 8.03 -5.58 -27.19
CA SER A 185 7.34 -5.94 -28.43
C SER A 185 7.11 -7.47 -28.48
N PRO A 186 5.90 -7.92 -28.78
CA PRO A 186 4.68 -7.11 -28.89
C PRO A 186 4.29 -6.48 -27.55
N ALA A 187 3.70 -5.31 -27.61
CA ALA A 187 3.17 -4.66 -26.39
C ALA A 187 2.10 -5.54 -25.75
N PRO A 188 2.01 -5.63 -24.42
CA PRO A 188 0.98 -6.39 -23.75
C PRO A 188 -0.41 -5.85 -24.09
N ALA A 189 -1.38 -6.75 -24.27
CA ALA A 189 -2.76 -6.35 -24.61
C ALA A 189 -3.47 -5.67 -23.43
N HIS A 190 -3.12 -6.06 -22.20
CA HIS A 190 -3.72 -5.55 -20.97
C HIS A 190 -2.63 -5.36 -19.91
N GLY A 191 -2.80 -4.36 -19.04
CA GLY A 191 -1.93 -4.12 -17.90
C GLY A 191 -2.70 -4.22 -16.59
N VAL A 192 -2.11 -4.87 -15.60
CA VAL A 192 -2.53 -4.77 -14.21
C VAL A 192 -1.69 -3.65 -13.58
N CYS A 193 -2.31 -2.78 -12.82
CA CYS A 193 -1.60 -1.70 -12.14
C CYS A 193 -2.03 -1.57 -10.68
N THR A 194 -1.08 -1.23 -9.86
CA THR A 194 -1.32 -0.90 -8.46
C THR A 194 -1.81 0.55 -8.36
N PRO A 195 -2.97 0.82 -7.71
CA PRO A 195 -3.48 2.18 -7.55
C PRO A 195 -2.44 3.13 -6.95
N GLY A 196 -2.31 4.32 -7.53
CA GLY A 196 -1.33 5.34 -7.14
C GLY A 196 0.10 5.12 -7.68
N TRP A 197 0.30 4.08 -8.52
CA TRP A 197 1.55 3.80 -9.24
C TRP A 197 1.36 3.79 -10.76
N GLU A 198 0.12 3.89 -11.18
CA GLU A 198 -0.31 3.81 -12.55
C GLU A 198 0.22 4.97 -13.39
N ASP A 199 0.66 4.67 -14.61
CA ASP A 199 1.04 5.69 -15.58
C ASP A 199 -0.18 6.57 -15.92
N PRO A 200 -0.07 7.89 -15.80
CA PRO A 200 -1.13 8.82 -16.13
C PRO A 200 -1.72 8.69 -17.53
N ARG A 201 -0.94 8.19 -18.47
CA ARG A 201 -1.41 7.96 -19.84
C ARG A 201 -2.43 6.83 -19.91
N LEU A 202 -2.36 5.82 -19.01
CA LEU A 202 -3.37 4.78 -18.87
C LEU A 202 -4.67 5.37 -18.30
N GLN A 203 -4.58 6.14 -17.22
CA GLN A 203 -5.74 6.82 -16.63
C GLN A 203 -6.40 7.78 -17.63
N GLY A 204 -5.61 8.50 -18.40
CA GLY A 204 -6.07 9.40 -19.45
C GLY A 204 -6.44 8.70 -20.77
N GLN A 205 -6.45 7.37 -20.83
CA GLN A 205 -6.75 6.56 -22.01
C GLN A 205 -5.90 6.91 -23.26
N LYS A 206 -4.69 7.46 -23.05
CA LYS A 206 -3.73 7.75 -24.13
C LYS A 206 -3.01 6.52 -24.63
N ILE A 207 -2.87 5.53 -23.76
CA ILE A 207 -2.35 4.18 -24.05
C ILE A 207 -3.30 3.14 -23.47
N ARG A 208 -3.33 1.95 -24.06
CA ARG A 208 -4.19 0.83 -23.63
C ARG A 208 -3.45 -0.17 -22.77
N ALA A 209 -2.12 -0.16 -22.81
CA ALA A 209 -1.26 -1.07 -22.08
C ALA A 209 0.02 -0.37 -21.64
N HIS A 210 0.69 -0.96 -20.65
CA HIS A 210 1.99 -0.49 -20.19
C HIS A 210 3.04 -0.59 -21.31
N ASP A 211 3.95 0.35 -21.31
CA ASP A 211 5.14 0.38 -22.14
C ASP A 211 6.38 0.73 -21.29
N ARG A 212 7.56 0.81 -21.91
CA ARG A 212 8.80 1.19 -21.23
C ARG A 212 8.71 2.52 -20.46
N TYR A 213 7.89 3.44 -20.93
CA TYR A 213 7.71 4.73 -20.27
C TYR A 213 6.81 4.62 -19.04
N SER A 214 5.95 3.62 -18.96
CA SER A 214 5.15 3.32 -17.77
C SER A 214 6.05 2.89 -16.61
N ASP A 215 7.00 1.98 -16.85
CA ASP A 215 7.98 1.57 -15.83
C ASP A 215 8.88 2.73 -15.40
N ARG A 216 9.29 3.61 -16.35
CA ARG A 216 10.08 4.81 -16.03
C ARG A 216 9.33 5.79 -15.13
N TYR A 217 8.03 5.96 -15.34
CA TYR A 217 7.19 6.78 -14.47
C TYR A 217 7.11 6.19 -13.05
N ALA A 218 6.78 4.91 -12.95
CA ALA A 218 6.67 4.24 -11.67
C ALA A 218 8.02 4.14 -10.93
N LEU A 219 9.14 3.97 -11.65
CA LEU A 219 10.49 4.09 -11.09
C LEU A 219 10.75 5.49 -10.51
N ALA A 220 10.39 6.55 -11.25
CA ALA A 220 10.53 7.92 -10.74
C ALA A 220 9.68 8.15 -9.47
N LEU A 221 8.48 7.56 -9.39
CA LEU A 221 7.68 7.57 -8.17
C LEU A 221 8.37 6.83 -7.02
N ALA A 222 8.93 5.64 -7.27
CA ALA A 222 9.67 4.88 -6.27
C ALA A 222 10.84 5.69 -5.70
N LEU A 223 11.61 6.34 -6.58
CA LEU A 223 12.73 7.20 -6.20
C LEU A 223 12.24 8.43 -5.41
N TYR A 224 11.18 9.09 -5.87
CA TYR A 224 10.60 10.24 -5.17
C TYR A 224 10.14 9.88 -3.76
N LYS A 225 9.33 8.83 -3.64
CA LYS A 225 8.80 8.37 -2.36
C LYS A 225 9.91 7.91 -1.40
N GLY A 226 10.88 7.17 -1.91
CA GLY A 226 11.97 6.63 -1.09
C GLY A 226 13.01 7.67 -0.68
N LEU A 227 13.38 8.60 -1.55
CA LEU A 227 14.35 9.67 -1.21
C LEU A 227 13.77 10.70 -0.25
N PHE A 228 12.52 11.14 -0.51
CA PHE A 228 11.93 12.26 0.22
C PHE A 228 10.96 11.82 1.32
N LEU A 229 10.78 10.53 1.53
CA LEU A 229 9.84 9.95 2.50
C LEU A 229 8.41 10.51 2.35
N ASN A 230 8.04 10.86 1.14
CA ASN A 230 6.71 11.36 0.81
C ASN A 230 5.89 10.24 0.16
N PRO A 231 4.97 9.60 0.89
CA PRO A 231 4.14 8.52 0.34
C PRO A 231 3.10 9.03 -0.66
N GLY A 232 2.72 10.31 -0.57
CA GLY A 232 1.64 10.88 -1.39
C GLY A 232 1.93 10.87 -2.89
N GLY A 233 3.14 11.21 -3.31
CA GLY A 233 3.50 11.32 -4.73
C GLY A 233 2.61 12.29 -5.53
N PRO A 234 2.86 12.48 -6.82
CA PRO A 234 1.98 13.22 -7.70
C PRO A 234 0.62 12.52 -7.84
N GLN A 235 -0.47 13.31 -7.83
CA GLN A 235 -1.84 12.81 -7.94
C GLN A 235 -2.58 13.49 -9.07
N TYR A 236 -3.41 12.74 -9.79
CA TYR A 236 -4.32 13.26 -10.80
C TYR A 236 -5.71 13.44 -10.19
N VAL A 237 -6.14 14.70 -10.05
CA VAL A 237 -7.44 15.02 -9.46
C VAL A 237 -8.14 16.07 -10.34
N GLY A 238 -9.37 15.77 -10.73
CA GLY A 238 -10.21 16.73 -11.47
C GLY A 238 -9.62 17.17 -12.81
N GLY A 239 -8.94 16.28 -13.54
CA GLY A 239 -8.33 16.61 -14.83
C GLY A 239 -6.97 17.29 -14.73
N THR A 240 -6.48 17.54 -13.51
CA THR A 240 -5.23 18.28 -13.28
C THR A 240 -4.27 17.44 -12.44
N TRP A 241 -2.97 17.51 -12.76
CA TRP A 241 -1.90 16.95 -11.94
C TRP A 241 -1.57 17.90 -10.79
N SER A 242 -1.72 17.41 -9.58
CA SER A 242 -1.17 18.07 -8.40
C SER A 242 0.15 17.43 -8.04
N ARG A 243 1.22 18.21 -8.03
CA ARG A 243 2.49 17.79 -7.47
C ARG A 243 2.31 17.69 -5.95
N ALA A 244 2.58 16.52 -5.38
CA ALA A 244 2.72 16.45 -3.94
C ALA A 244 3.95 17.26 -3.54
N SER A 245 3.81 18.14 -2.57
CA SER A 245 4.79 19.02 -1.92
C SER A 245 6.23 19.05 -2.46
N GLY A 246 6.87 20.19 -2.40
CA GLY A 246 8.13 20.50 -3.06
C GLY A 246 9.30 19.56 -2.74
N PHE A 247 10.34 19.71 -3.54
CA PHE A 247 11.63 19.10 -3.31
C PHE A 247 12.40 19.85 -2.21
N PRO A 248 13.37 19.20 -1.55
CA PRO A 248 14.33 19.90 -0.68
C PRO A 248 14.95 21.09 -1.42
N GLN A 249 15.05 22.25 -0.76
CA GLN A 249 15.60 23.46 -1.39
C GLN A 249 17.02 23.24 -1.96
N ARG A 250 17.83 22.45 -1.23
CA ARG A 250 19.22 22.12 -1.60
C ARG A 250 19.35 20.83 -2.41
N LEU A 251 18.25 20.30 -2.96
CA LEU A 251 18.34 19.15 -3.87
C LEU A 251 19.19 19.53 -5.07
N ASP A 252 20.07 18.62 -5.45
CA ASP A 252 20.92 18.76 -6.64
C ASP A 252 20.08 19.14 -7.86
N PRO A 253 20.47 20.17 -8.65
CA PRO A 253 19.69 20.66 -9.79
C PRO A 253 19.46 19.60 -10.87
N LYS A 254 20.42 18.69 -11.10
CA LYS A 254 20.27 17.60 -12.07
C LYS A 254 19.17 16.63 -11.65
N LEU A 255 19.15 16.22 -10.36
CA LEU A 255 18.10 15.36 -9.84
C LEU A 255 16.74 16.06 -9.89
N ARG A 256 16.68 17.33 -9.51
CA ARG A 256 15.46 18.14 -9.61
C ARG A 256 14.92 18.17 -11.04
N GLY A 257 15.78 18.42 -12.03
CA GLY A 257 15.40 18.41 -13.45
C GLY A 257 14.92 17.05 -13.93
N MET A 258 15.52 15.96 -13.44
CA MET A 258 15.10 14.60 -13.79
C MET A 258 13.71 14.28 -13.21
N PHE A 259 13.44 14.65 -11.97
CA PHE A 259 12.10 14.51 -11.39
C PHE A 259 11.06 15.36 -12.13
N ALA A 260 11.42 16.59 -12.50
CA ALA A 260 10.53 17.45 -13.27
C ALA A 260 10.11 16.81 -14.61
N ARG A 261 11.08 16.28 -15.38
CA ARG A 261 10.79 15.59 -16.62
C ARG A 261 9.93 14.33 -16.46
N ALA A 262 10.11 13.59 -15.36
CA ALA A 262 9.35 12.37 -15.13
C ALA A 262 7.95 12.63 -14.58
N LEU A 263 7.77 13.65 -13.74
CA LEU A 263 6.58 13.79 -12.88
C LEU A 263 5.78 15.07 -13.09
N ASP A 264 6.36 16.15 -13.67
CA ASP A 264 5.65 17.43 -13.81
C ASP A 264 4.76 17.49 -15.06
N GLN A 265 5.18 16.79 -16.11
CA GLN A 265 4.41 16.64 -17.34
C GLN A 265 4.16 15.16 -17.61
N PRO A 266 3.33 14.52 -16.79
CA PRO A 266 3.23 13.05 -16.76
C PRO A 266 2.63 12.46 -18.03
N LEU A 267 2.00 13.25 -18.90
CA LEU A 267 1.51 12.80 -20.21
C LEU A 267 2.59 12.88 -21.30
N ALA A 268 3.68 13.63 -21.07
CA ALA A 268 4.84 13.66 -21.95
C ALA A 268 5.78 12.47 -21.60
N THR A 269 6.32 11.81 -22.60
CA THR A 269 7.06 10.56 -22.40
C THR A 269 8.50 10.59 -22.89
N ASP A 270 8.77 11.34 -23.93
CA ASP A 270 10.04 11.28 -24.67
C ASP A 270 11.26 11.65 -23.81
N ASP A 271 11.01 12.42 -22.76
CA ASP A 271 12.01 12.95 -21.82
C ASP A 271 12.11 12.18 -20.50
N ARG A 272 11.31 11.14 -20.28
CA ARG A 272 11.36 10.36 -19.03
C ARG A 272 12.73 9.69 -18.89
N PRO A 273 13.49 10.00 -17.81
CA PRO A 273 14.82 9.42 -17.62
C PRO A 273 14.78 7.91 -17.56
N THR A 274 15.76 7.27 -18.19
CA THR A 274 15.98 5.82 -18.09
C THR A 274 16.46 5.43 -16.70
N ALA A 275 16.34 4.15 -16.35
CA ALA A 275 16.86 3.64 -15.09
C ALA A 275 18.39 3.82 -14.97
N ALA A 276 19.12 3.64 -16.07
CA ALA A 276 20.56 3.89 -16.12
C ALA A 276 20.92 5.36 -15.87
N GLN A 277 20.13 6.31 -16.41
CA GLN A 277 20.31 7.73 -16.14
C GLN A 277 20.07 8.08 -14.68
N TRP A 278 19.00 7.53 -14.06
CA TRP A 278 18.73 7.67 -12.63
C TRP A 278 19.88 7.13 -11.78
N ARG A 279 20.34 5.90 -12.06
CA ARG A 279 21.49 5.30 -11.38
C ARG A 279 22.70 6.21 -11.41
N SER A 280 23.11 6.64 -12.62
CA SER A 280 24.27 7.50 -12.81
C SER A 280 24.14 8.84 -12.07
N ALA A 281 22.93 9.43 -12.07
CA ALA A 281 22.70 10.68 -11.36
C ALA A 281 22.75 10.51 -9.84
N LEU A 282 22.14 9.46 -9.29
CA LEU A 282 22.20 9.15 -7.86
C LEU A 282 23.63 8.89 -7.39
N GLN A 283 24.40 8.10 -8.17
CA GLN A 283 25.80 7.84 -7.87
C GLN A 283 26.64 9.13 -7.91
N ALA A 284 26.49 9.94 -8.94
CA ALA A 284 27.22 11.20 -9.08
C ALA A 284 26.95 12.20 -7.94
N VAL A 285 25.73 12.25 -7.45
CA VAL A 285 25.34 13.18 -6.37
C VAL A 285 25.73 12.65 -5.00
N TYR A 286 25.48 11.37 -4.72
CA TYR A 286 25.55 10.82 -3.37
C TYR A 286 26.81 9.99 -3.09
N LEU A 287 27.59 9.61 -4.11
CA LEU A 287 28.83 8.86 -3.94
C LEU A 287 30.05 9.67 -4.40
N ASP A 288 31.18 9.46 -3.76
CA ASP A 288 32.49 9.96 -4.23
C ASP A 288 33.09 9.02 -5.30
N GLY A 289 34.25 9.40 -5.85
CA GLY A 289 34.96 8.60 -6.84
C GLY A 289 35.44 7.22 -6.36
N LYS A 290 35.40 6.97 -5.05
CA LYS A 290 35.70 5.69 -4.41
C LYS A 290 34.46 4.86 -4.06
N GLY A 291 33.26 5.39 -4.34
CA GLY A 291 32.00 4.74 -4.04
C GLY A 291 31.51 4.96 -2.59
N ASN A 292 32.16 5.84 -1.80
CA ASN A 292 31.71 6.17 -0.47
C ASN A 292 30.62 7.25 -0.51
N PHE A 293 29.71 7.22 0.47
CA PHE A 293 28.65 8.20 0.57
C PHE A 293 29.15 9.61 0.93
N ARG A 294 28.68 10.61 0.20
CA ARG A 294 28.94 12.04 0.46
C ARG A 294 28.01 12.55 1.54
N ARG A 295 28.51 12.73 2.76
CA ARG A 295 27.75 13.23 3.91
C ARG A 295 26.93 14.49 3.60
N PRO A 296 27.51 15.58 3.05
CA PRO A 296 26.76 16.83 2.83
C PRO A 296 25.53 16.64 1.93
N ALA A 297 25.59 15.75 0.93
CA ALA A 297 24.45 15.45 0.06
C ALA A 297 23.36 14.63 0.79
N LEU A 298 23.78 13.70 1.65
CA LEU A 298 22.85 12.88 2.45
C LEU A 298 22.15 13.73 3.52
N ASP A 299 22.87 14.67 4.15
CA ASP A 299 22.31 15.55 5.18
C ASP A 299 21.15 16.40 4.66
N VAL A 300 21.15 16.73 3.36
CA VAL A 300 19.99 17.39 2.70
C VAL A 300 18.73 16.52 2.78
N LEU A 301 18.85 15.21 2.55
CA LEU A 301 17.75 14.29 2.60
C LEU A 301 17.28 14.02 4.04
N ASP A 302 18.22 13.87 4.99
CA ASP A 302 17.88 13.60 6.38
C ASP A 302 17.27 14.84 7.05
N THR A 303 17.76 16.05 6.76
CA THR A 303 17.16 17.31 7.22
C THR A 303 15.74 17.48 6.67
N TYR A 304 15.53 17.18 5.38
CA TYR A 304 14.21 17.26 4.78
C TYR A 304 13.23 16.27 5.43
N ALA A 305 13.69 15.04 5.69
CA ALA A 305 12.90 14.02 6.35
C ALA A 305 12.49 14.43 7.78
N GLN A 306 13.39 15.07 8.52
CA GLN A 306 13.07 15.61 9.85
C GLN A 306 12.03 16.72 9.78
N GLY A 307 12.16 17.65 8.85
CA GLY A 307 11.19 18.74 8.64
C GLY A 307 9.82 18.23 8.22
N TYR A 308 9.78 17.23 7.36
CA TYR A 308 8.54 16.57 6.93
C TYR A 308 7.82 15.93 8.12
N ARG A 309 8.54 15.24 9.00
CA ARG A 309 7.99 14.64 10.23
C ARG A 309 7.45 15.67 11.20
N ALA A 310 8.23 16.74 11.45
CA ALA A 310 7.80 17.82 12.32
C ALA A 310 6.50 18.48 11.81
N ALA A 311 6.34 18.61 10.48
CA ALA A 311 5.13 19.14 9.87
C ALA A 311 3.91 18.20 10.03
N PHE A 312 4.14 16.88 10.07
CA PHE A 312 3.07 15.90 10.34
C PHE A 312 2.77 15.72 11.83
N ALA A 313 3.73 15.98 12.70
CA ALA A 313 3.52 15.97 14.14
C ALA A 313 2.81 17.22 14.64
N GLN A 314 2.81 18.30 13.86
CA GLN A 314 2.01 19.49 14.20
C GLN A 314 0.54 19.20 13.89
N PRO A 315 -0.38 19.38 14.86
CA PRO A 315 -1.80 19.30 14.59
C PRO A 315 -2.13 20.27 13.45
N LYS A 316 -2.74 19.79 12.38
CA LYS A 316 -3.33 20.67 11.35
C LYS A 316 -4.19 21.65 12.09
N ALA A 317 -3.79 22.93 12.12
CA ALA A 317 -4.63 24.00 12.65
C ALA A 317 -6.00 23.81 11.99
N ALA A 318 -7.00 23.47 12.79
CA ALA A 318 -8.34 23.22 12.29
C ALA A 318 -8.70 24.44 11.45
N ALA A 319 -8.92 24.23 10.17
CA ALA A 319 -9.46 25.29 9.31
C ALA A 319 -10.68 25.80 10.04
N ARG A 320 -10.62 27.03 10.57
CA ARG A 320 -11.77 27.67 11.18
C ARG A 320 -12.85 27.68 10.12
N ILE A 321 -13.81 26.76 10.26
CA ILE A 321 -15.05 26.85 9.52
C ILE A 321 -15.63 28.19 9.94
N PRO A 322 -15.83 29.16 9.02
CA PRO A 322 -16.49 30.41 9.36
C PRO A 322 -17.83 30.04 9.99
N ALA A 323 -18.12 30.61 11.17
CA ALA A 323 -19.42 30.41 11.79
C ALA A 323 -20.50 30.72 10.75
N PRO A 324 -21.54 29.86 10.62
CA PRO A 324 -22.63 30.13 9.69
C PRO A 324 -23.21 31.51 10.03
N ALA A 325 -23.35 32.36 9.03
CA ALA A 325 -23.98 33.66 9.19
C ALA A 325 -25.35 33.48 9.84
N PRO A 326 -25.74 34.33 10.80
CA PRO A 326 -27.06 34.23 11.43
C PRO A 326 -28.14 34.27 10.35
N ALA A 327 -29.03 33.27 10.42
CA ALA A 327 -30.15 33.18 9.49
C ALA A 327 -30.97 34.48 9.51
N PRO A 328 -31.35 35.03 8.35
CA PRO A 328 -32.20 36.23 8.29
C PRO A 328 -33.55 35.91 8.99
N ALA A 329 -33.97 36.83 9.83
CA ALA A 329 -35.24 36.74 10.56
C ALA A 329 -36.41 36.49 9.59
N LEU A 330 -37.17 35.44 9.81
CA LEU A 330 -38.35 35.10 9.04
C LEU A 330 -39.40 36.19 9.20
N VAL A 331 -39.63 36.96 8.16
CA VAL A 331 -40.79 37.84 8.06
C VAL A 331 -42.02 36.98 7.79
N PRO A 332 -43.13 37.15 8.56
CA PRO A 332 -44.31 36.31 8.36
C PRO A 332 -44.97 36.62 7.01
N ALA A 333 -45.04 35.60 6.16
CA ALA A 333 -45.66 35.67 4.85
C ALA A 333 -47.19 35.87 4.98
N ARG A 334 -47.69 36.93 4.36
CA ARG A 334 -49.15 37.14 4.13
C ARG A 334 -49.68 36.02 3.25
N ARG A 335 -50.75 35.36 3.69
CA ARG A 335 -51.50 34.35 2.92
C ARG A 335 -52.01 34.97 1.60
N PRO A 336 -51.76 34.37 0.43
CA PRO A 336 -52.45 34.71 -0.81
C PRO A 336 -53.82 34.02 -0.86
N ALA A 337 -54.80 34.73 -1.37
CA ALA A 337 -56.15 34.27 -1.64
C ALA A 337 -56.17 33.13 -2.70
N GLN A 338 -57.00 32.12 -2.46
CA GLN A 338 -57.19 30.99 -3.35
C GLN A 338 -57.88 31.45 -4.66
N ARG A 339 -57.28 31.12 -5.79
CA ARG A 339 -57.93 31.14 -7.12
C ARG A 339 -58.32 29.71 -7.52
N PRO A 340 -59.44 29.54 -8.23
CA PRO A 340 -59.99 28.23 -8.57
C PRO A 340 -59.13 27.52 -9.64
N VAL A 341 -58.99 26.20 -9.41
CA VAL A 341 -58.22 25.29 -10.24
C VAL A 341 -59.01 24.91 -11.49
N HIS A 342 -58.46 25.23 -12.68
CA HIS A 342 -58.89 24.63 -13.93
C HIS A 342 -58.07 23.34 -14.17
N GLN A 343 -58.76 22.20 -14.34
CA GLN A 343 -58.17 20.92 -14.75
C GLN A 343 -57.89 20.95 -16.24
N PRO A 344 -56.65 20.59 -16.68
CA PRO A 344 -56.40 20.31 -18.09
C PRO A 344 -56.74 18.85 -18.44
N PRO A 345 -57.06 18.53 -19.69
CA PRO A 345 -57.49 17.19 -20.11
C PRO A 345 -56.33 16.19 -20.19
N ALA A 346 -56.67 14.93 -19.92
CA ALA A 346 -55.76 13.79 -19.91
C ALA A 346 -55.03 13.63 -21.27
N ARG A 347 -53.69 13.62 -21.21
CA ARG A 347 -52.84 13.16 -22.35
C ARG A 347 -52.71 11.63 -22.32
N ARG A 348 -53.01 11.04 -23.47
CA ARG A 348 -52.78 9.63 -23.76
C ARG A 348 -51.31 9.30 -23.63
N ALA A 349 -50.99 8.17 -22.92
CA ALA A 349 -49.66 7.63 -22.79
C ALA A 349 -49.14 7.16 -24.17
N ALA A 350 -47.88 7.46 -24.46
CA ALA A 350 -47.13 6.93 -25.58
C ALA A 350 -46.59 5.52 -25.26
N PRO A 351 -46.45 4.61 -26.24
CA PRO A 351 -45.92 3.27 -25.98
C PRO A 351 -44.42 3.31 -25.60
N PRO A 352 -43.94 2.30 -24.83
CA PRO A 352 -42.56 2.24 -24.41
C PRO A 352 -41.63 1.93 -25.60
N PRO A 353 -40.37 2.46 -25.57
CA PRO A 353 -39.37 2.14 -26.57
C PRO A 353 -38.87 0.68 -26.40
N PRO A 354 -38.38 0.05 -27.48
CA PRO A 354 -37.83 -1.30 -27.43
C PRO A 354 -36.51 -1.36 -26.66
N PRO A 355 -36.16 -2.51 -26.05
CA PRO A 355 -34.94 -2.65 -25.28
C PRO A 355 -33.72 -2.59 -26.19
N PRO A 356 -32.59 -1.97 -25.73
CA PRO A 356 -31.34 -2.01 -26.48
C PRO A 356 -30.74 -3.42 -26.43
N SER A 357 -30.29 -3.89 -27.60
CA SER A 357 -29.49 -5.09 -27.77
C SER A 357 -28.18 -5.00 -26.94
N GLY A 358 -27.88 -6.06 -26.22
CA GLY A 358 -26.75 -6.11 -25.30
C GLY A 358 -25.40 -6.10 -25.99
N ASP A 359 -24.48 -5.41 -25.32
CA ASP A 359 -23.06 -5.73 -25.32
C ASP A 359 -22.55 -5.57 -23.88
N GLY A 360 -22.00 -6.65 -23.36
CA GLY A 360 -21.71 -6.83 -21.95
C GLY A 360 -20.46 -6.11 -21.46
N TYR A 361 -20.62 -4.95 -20.88
CA TYR A 361 -19.61 -4.27 -20.07
C TYR A 361 -20.28 -3.51 -18.91
N GLY A 362 -20.85 -4.21 -17.94
CA GLY A 362 -21.60 -3.54 -16.86
C GLY A 362 -21.40 -4.10 -15.44
N TRP A 363 -20.72 -5.21 -15.26
CA TRP A 363 -20.69 -5.88 -13.95
C TRP A 363 -19.62 -5.29 -12.98
N TRP A 364 -18.48 -4.83 -13.48
CA TRP A 364 -17.36 -4.37 -12.63
C TRP A 364 -17.59 -3.01 -11.96
N ALA A 365 -18.39 -2.14 -12.57
CA ALA A 365 -18.73 -0.84 -11.97
C ALA A 365 -19.68 -0.94 -10.78
N LEU A 366 -20.56 -1.97 -10.76
CA LEU A 366 -21.53 -2.19 -9.69
C LEU A 366 -20.89 -2.75 -8.40
N VAL A 367 -19.84 -3.54 -8.53
CA VAL A 367 -19.14 -4.11 -7.37
C VAL A 367 -18.34 -3.05 -6.60
N VAL A 368 -17.80 -2.05 -7.30
CA VAL A 368 -17.04 -0.95 -6.65
C VAL A 368 -17.99 0.01 -5.91
N VAL A 369 -19.19 0.26 -6.46
CA VAL A 369 -20.18 1.15 -5.82
C VAL A 369 -20.84 0.47 -4.61
N LEU A 370 -21.06 -0.84 -4.64
CA LEU A 370 -21.67 -1.59 -3.54
C LEU A 370 -20.72 -1.73 -2.33
N VAL A 371 -19.41 -1.81 -2.56
CA VAL A 371 -18.40 -1.85 -1.49
C VAL A 371 -18.27 -0.48 -0.81
N LEU A 372 -18.51 0.62 -1.52
CA LEU A 372 -18.47 1.97 -0.94
C LEU A 372 -19.78 2.35 -0.21
N ALA A 373 -20.92 1.77 -0.60
CA ALA A 373 -22.21 2.03 0.03
C ALA A 373 -22.43 1.28 1.36
N LEU A 374 -21.73 0.16 1.58
CA LEU A 374 -21.80 -0.61 2.84
C LEU A 374 -20.94 -0.04 3.98
N ILE A 375 -20.13 0.97 3.70
CA ILE A 375 -19.26 1.64 4.69
C ILE A 375 -19.92 2.89 5.31
N GLY A 376 -21.03 3.38 4.74
CA GLY A 376 -21.64 4.67 5.09
C GLY A 376 -22.94 4.67 5.87
N GLY A 377 -23.53 3.53 6.17
CA GLY A 377 -24.88 3.48 6.76
C GLY A 377 -25.07 2.48 7.89
N GLY A 378 -24.83 2.84 9.11
CA GLY A 378 -25.14 2.02 10.28
C GLY A 378 -25.59 2.88 11.46
N GLY A 379 -26.89 2.98 11.63
CA GLY A 379 -27.58 3.80 12.62
C GLY A 379 -27.34 3.36 14.07
N TYR A 380 -27.43 4.35 14.91
CA TYR A 380 -27.48 4.29 16.37
C TYR A 380 -28.65 3.44 16.87
N LEU A 381 -28.35 2.42 17.67
CA LEU A 381 -29.30 1.85 18.61
C LEU A 381 -28.70 1.89 20.03
N VAL A 382 -29.34 2.69 20.86
CA VAL A 382 -29.05 2.83 22.28
C VAL A 382 -29.66 1.64 23.02
N PHE A 383 -28.84 0.82 23.68
CA PHE A 383 -29.31 -0.10 24.72
C PHE A 383 -28.90 0.42 26.09
N ARG A 384 -29.94 0.68 26.89
CA ARG A 384 -29.88 1.06 28.30
C ARG A 384 -29.88 -0.24 29.12
N GLY A 385 -28.79 -0.55 29.76
CA GLY A 385 -28.71 -1.63 30.77
C GLY A 385 -28.12 -1.09 32.06
N ARG A 386 -28.89 -1.28 33.14
CA ARG A 386 -28.72 -0.80 34.52
C ARG A 386 -28.08 -1.90 35.36
N GLY A 387 -27.24 -1.50 36.32
CA GLY A 387 -26.74 -2.37 37.42
C GLY A 387 -25.27 -2.08 37.74
N GLU A 388 -25.00 -1.43 38.71
CA GLU A 388 -24.86 -1.40 40.17
C GLU A 388 -23.43 -1.78 40.63
N ASP A 389 -22.84 -0.81 41.32
CA ASP A 389 -21.99 -0.82 42.52
C ASP A 389 -20.63 -1.52 42.57
N GLY A 390 -19.65 -0.71 42.88
CA GLY A 390 -18.32 -1.13 43.37
C GLY A 390 -17.38 0.04 43.64
N ALA A 391 -17.34 0.45 44.89
CA ALA A 391 -16.71 1.62 45.51
C ALA A 391 -15.30 2.00 45.09
N GLY A 392 -15.07 3.33 44.87
CA GLY A 392 -14.12 4.15 45.54
C GLY A 392 -12.63 3.92 45.30
N HIS A 393 -12.03 4.78 44.41
CA HIS A 393 -10.80 5.52 44.73
C HIS A 393 -10.82 6.76 43.84
N GLY A 394 -10.68 7.93 44.47
CA GLY A 394 -10.67 9.22 43.87
C GLY A 394 -9.49 9.44 42.88
N PRO A 395 -9.55 10.47 42.05
CA PRO A 395 -8.60 10.67 41.00
C PRO A 395 -7.24 11.13 41.56
N SER A 396 -6.22 10.30 41.41
CA SER A 396 -4.81 10.77 41.47
C SER A 396 -4.55 11.63 40.25
N ALA A 397 -4.41 12.93 40.47
CA ALA A 397 -3.90 13.87 39.49
C ALA A 397 -2.46 13.47 39.11
N GLY A 398 -2.23 13.10 37.82
CA GLY A 398 -0.89 12.80 37.33
C GLY A 398 -0.81 11.96 36.04
N GLY A 399 -1.92 11.69 35.37
CA GLY A 399 -1.89 10.97 34.09
C GLY A 399 -1.55 11.89 32.90
N ARG A 400 -0.74 11.40 31.98
CA ARG A 400 -0.46 12.06 30.70
C ARG A 400 -1.78 12.28 29.93
N PRO A 401 -2.05 13.48 29.37
CA PRO A 401 -3.29 13.71 28.61
C PRO A 401 -3.36 12.81 27.37
N CYS A 402 -4.56 12.36 27.02
CA CYS A 402 -4.78 11.69 25.76
C CYS A 402 -4.40 12.61 24.59
N PRO A 403 -3.73 12.12 23.53
CA PRO A 403 -3.39 12.94 22.37
C PRO A 403 -4.61 13.71 21.84
N ALA A 404 -4.41 15.01 21.54
CA ALA A 404 -5.51 15.91 21.22
C ALA A 404 -6.35 15.48 20.03
N GLU A 405 -5.70 14.84 19.05
CA GLU A 405 -6.36 14.27 17.86
C GLU A 405 -7.30 13.11 18.22
N ILE A 406 -6.91 12.26 19.18
CA ILE A 406 -7.72 11.15 19.67
C ILE A 406 -8.82 11.67 20.59
N ALA A 407 -8.48 12.63 21.46
CA ALA A 407 -9.45 13.26 22.34
C ALA A 407 -10.59 13.96 21.58
N ALA A 408 -10.31 14.50 20.39
CA ALA A 408 -11.32 15.10 19.51
C ALA A 408 -12.38 14.11 19.02
N ASP A 409 -12.04 12.84 18.90
CA ASP A 409 -12.95 11.78 18.48
C ASP A 409 -13.79 11.18 19.64
N LEU A 410 -13.44 11.52 20.89
CA LEU A 410 -14.18 11.07 22.04
C LEU A 410 -15.52 11.82 22.18
N PRO A 411 -16.51 11.27 22.90
CA PRO A 411 -17.79 11.95 23.17
C PRO A 411 -17.57 13.35 23.78
N ALA A 412 -18.37 14.32 23.38
CA ALA A 412 -18.16 15.74 23.66
C ALA A 412 -17.95 16.11 25.14
N GLY A 413 -18.57 15.36 26.08
CA GLY A 413 -18.40 15.57 27.51
C GLY A 413 -17.14 14.96 28.15
N SER A 414 -16.33 14.26 27.39
CA SER A 414 -15.20 13.47 27.90
C SER A 414 -13.84 13.84 27.27
N ARG A 415 -13.82 14.92 26.47
CA ARG A 415 -12.67 15.31 25.66
C ARG A 415 -11.55 15.98 26.45
N SER A 416 -11.91 16.83 27.42
CA SER A 416 -10.93 17.67 28.15
C SER A 416 -10.10 16.91 29.19
N ASP A 417 -10.67 15.82 29.73
CA ASP A 417 -10.12 15.14 30.91
C ASP A 417 -9.70 13.70 30.59
N ALA A 418 -9.58 13.38 29.30
CA ALA A 418 -9.13 12.07 28.88
C ALA A 418 -7.62 11.92 29.09
N VAL A 419 -7.23 10.79 29.69
CA VAL A 419 -5.81 10.46 29.96
C VAL A 419 -5.36 9.28 29.12
N LEU A 420 -4.12 9.33 28.68
CA LEU A 420 -3.44 8.25 27.99
C LEU A 420 -3.22 7.08 28.97
N LEU A 421 -3.70 5.89 28.60
CA LEU A 421 -3.44 4.68 29.37
C LEU A 421 -2.25 3.91 28.80
N ARG A 422 -2.23 3.70 27.49
CA ARG A 422 -1.19 2.95 26.80
C ARG A 422 -1.09 3.41 25.35
N HIS A 423 0.11 3.35 24.82
CA HIS A 423 0.38 3.52 23.41
C HIS A 423 1.21 2.33 22.94
N TYR A 424 0.70 1.58 21.97
CA TYR A 424 1.33 0.39 21.44
C TYR A 424 1.58 0.54 19.93
N LEU A 425 2.72 0.09 19.51
CA LEU A 425 3.03 -0.12 18.11
C LEU A 425 3.13 -1.61 17.81
N THR A 426 2.63 -2.01 16.67
CA THR A 426 2.92 -3.31 16.04
C THR A 426 3.65 -3.07 14.73
N ASP A 427 3.94 -4.12 14.02
CA ASP A 427 4.45 -4.05 12.65
C ASP A 427 3.43 -3.47 11.64
N ARG A 428 2.13 -3.38 12.01
CA ARG A 428 1.05 -2.94 11.12
C ARG A 428 0.10 -1.91 11.71
N HIS A 429 0.04 -1.81 13.03
CA HIS A 429 -0.97 -1.00 13.71
C HIS A 429 -0.31 -0.03 14.68
N ASP A 430 -0.90 1.15 14.75
CA ASP A 430 -0.72 2.12 15.82
C ASP A 430 -1.97 2.05 16.70
N ILE A 431 -1.79 1.79 18.00
CA ILE A 431 -2.90 1.55 18.93
C ILE A 431 -2.72 2.40 20.19
N THR A 432 -3.64 3.28 20.43
CA THR A 432 -3.65 4.12 21.62
C THR A 432 -4.92 3.83 22.46
N LEU A 433 -4.74 3.65 23.74
CA LEU A 433 -5.82 3.50 24.71
C LEU A 433 -5.92 4.76 25.54
N CYS A 434 -7.08 5.40 25.56
CA CYS A 434 -7.39 6.55 26.37
C CYS A 434 -8.53 6.24 27.35
N ARG A 435 -8.46 6.81 28.55
CA ARG A 435 -9.51 6.70 29.57
C ARG A 435 -10.11 8.08 29.84
N THR A 436 -11.40 8.18 29.80
CA THR A 436 -12.16 9.38 30.11
C THR A 436 -12.36 9.55 31.65
N ALA A 437 -12.75 10.72 32.09
CA ALA A 437 -13.01 11.01 33.52
C ALA A 437 -14.09 10.10 34.14
N ASP A 438 -15.04 9.66 33.32
CA ASP A 438 -16.07 8.69 33.70
C ASP A 438 -15.61 7.22 33.63
N ALA A 439 -14.29 7.01 33.63
CA ALA A 439 -13.62 5.71 33.65
C ALA A 439 -13.83 4.82 32.40
N ARG A 440 -14.45 5.33 31.34
CA ARG A 440 -14.58 4.59 30.08
C ARG A 440 -13.26 4.56 29.33
N VAL A 441 -12.97 3.41 28.76
CA VAL A 441 -11.77 3.24 27.94
C VAL A 441 -12.16 3.26 26.47
N TYR A 442 -11.31 3.90 25.67
CA TYR A 442 -11.45 3.94 24.22
C TYR A 442 -10.18 3.40 23.57
N TYR A 443 -10.38 2.53 22.60
CA TYR A 443 -9.37 2.05 21.69
C TYR A 443 -9.35 2.98 20.47
N HIS A 444 -8.23 3.61 20.23
CA HIS A 444 -7.95 4.30 18.99
C HIS A 444 -6.91 3.50 18.23
N GLY A 445 -7.18 3.14 16.99
CA GLY A 445 -6.24 2.36 16.21
C GLY A 445 -6.43 2.51 14.73
N GLY A 446 -5.34 2.37 14.00
CA GLY A 446 -5.29 2.37 12.56
C GLY A 446 -4.15 1.51 12.05
N LEU A 447 -4.17 1.25 10.75
CA LEU A 447 -3.04 0.65 10.06
C LEU A 447 -1.97 1.73 9.87
N LEU A 448 -0.70 1.38 10.13
CA LEU A 448 0.43 2.29 9.94
C LEU A 448 0.57 2.80 8.50
N ASP A 449 -0.02 2.09 7.54
CA ASP A 449 0.03 2.38 6.10
C ASP A 449 -1.21 3.13 5.57
N ARG A 450 -2.20 3.43 6.44
CA ARG A 450 -3.44 4.12 6.04
C ARG A 450 -3.76 5.29 6.97
N PRO A 451 -4.33 6.36 6.43
CA PRO A 451 -4.77 7.50 7.24
C PRO A 451 -6.05 7.20 8.05
N ASP A 452 -6.73 6.09 7.72
CA ASP A 452 -8.00 5.73 8.34
C ASP A 452 -7.74 5.17 9.74
N THR A 453 -8.06 5.98 10.74
CA THR A 453 -8.07 5.58 12.15
C THR A 453 -9.51 5.44 12.65
N MET A 454 -9.70 4.69 13.70
CA MET A 454 -10.99 4.56 14.34
C MET A 454 -10.85 4.73 15.85
N THR A 455 -11.82 5.38 16.47
CA THR A 455 -11.95 5.48 17.92
C THR A 455 -13.23 4.76 18.35
N ILE A 456 -13.09 3.69 19.13
CA ILE A 456 -14.22 2.84 19.56
C ILE A 456 -14.14 2.55 21.05
N PRO A 457 -15.28 2.34 21.74
CA PRO A 457 -15.28 1.93 23.13
C PRO A 457 -14.52 0.61 23.32
N ALA A 458 -13.76 0.52 24.41
CA ALA A 458 -13.05 -0.69 24.80
C ALA A 458 -13.43 -1.10 26.23
N THR A 459 -13.47 -2.40 26.46
CA THR A 459 -13.70 -3.00 27.77
C THR A 459 -12.40 -3.56 28.30
N ARG A 460 -12.10 -3.34 29.57
CA ARG A 460 -10.95 -3.96 30.23
C ARG A 460 -11.24 -5.44 30.46
N THR A 461 -10.27 -6.30 30.22
CA THR A 461 -10.27 -7.73 30.53
C THR A 461 -9.24 -8.03 31.62
N ASP A 462 -9.16 -9.25 32.10
CA ASP A 462 -8.19 -9.64 33.12
C ASP A 462 -6.74 -9.50 32.65
N THR A 463 -6.50 -9.65 31.33
CA THR A 463 -5.15 -9.64 30.75
C THR A 463 -4.90 -8.46 29.82
N GLY A 464 -5.90 -7.58 29.60
CA GLY A 464 -5.74 -6.46 28.68
C GLY A 464 -7.04 -5.72 28.36
N TYR A 465 -7.37 -5.61 27.07
CA TYR A 465 -8.51 -4.84 26.58
C TYR A 465 -9.18 -5.52 25.38
N ARG A 466 -10.49 -5.32 25.26
CA ARG A 466 -11.29 -5.78 24.12
C ARG A 466 -12.09 -4.63 23.54
N ALA A 467 -12.07 -4.47 22.24
CA ALA A 467 -12.87 -3.52 21.49
C ALA A 467 -13.47 -4.17 20.25
N SER A 468 -14.67 -3.73 19.82
CA SER A 468 -15.31 -4.28 18.63
C SER A 468 -15.97 -3.20 17.78
N ARG A 469 -16.00 -3.40 16.47
CA ARG A 469 -16.71 -2.55 15.51
C ARG A 469 -17.36 -3.43 14.45
N GLY A 470 -18.68 -3.52 14.49
CA GLY A 470 -19.40 -4.52 13.69
C GLY A 470 -18.90 -5.93 14.02
N ASP A 471 -18.54 -6.69 13.00
CA ASP A 471 -18.03 -8.05 13.14
C ASP A 471 -16.50 -8.13 13.34
N TYR A 472 -15.84 -6.98 13.48
CA TYR A 472 -14.41 -6.94 13.82
C TYR A 472 -14.19 -6.93 15.32
N LEU A 473 -13.29 -7.79 15.80
CA LEU A 473 -12.92 -7.87 17.20
C LEU A 473 -11.41 -7.60 17.37
N TYR A 474 -11.08 -6.73 18.30
CA TYR A 474 -9.71 -6.34 18.66
C TYR A 474 -9.48 -6.71 20.12
N GLU A 475 -8.55 -7.62 20.37
CA GLU A 475 -8.21 -8.09 21.71
C GLU A 475 -6.72 -7.86 21.99
N ILE A 476 -6.46 -7.04 23.00
CA ILE A 476 -5.10 -6.86 23.55
C ILE A 476 -5.00 -7.81 24.73
N ASP A 477 -4.01 -8.71 24.68
CA ASP A 477 -3.75 -9.74 25.68
C ASP A 477 -2.23 -9.84 25.90
N GLY A 478 -1.76 -9.33 27.04
CA GLY A 478 -0.36 -9.23 27.35
C GLY A 478 0.43 -8.43 26.29
N ASP A 479 1.40 -9.09 25.65
CA ASP A 479 2.26 -8.49 24.63
C ASP A 479 1.73 -8.65 23.18
N ARG A 480 0.44 -9.00 23.01
CA ARG A 480 -0.13 -9.25 21.70
C ARG A 480 -1.49 -8.56 21.50
N VAL A 481 -1.74 -8.14 20.28
CA VAL A 481 -3.08 -7.81 19.82
C VAL A 481 -3.55 -8.85 18.81
N ARG A 482 -4.78 -9.35 19.01
CA ARG A 482 -5.48 -10.21 18.05
C ARG A 482 -6.56 -9.41 17.35
N VAL A 483 -6.61 -9.53 16.05
CA VAL A 483 -7.65 -8.90 15.23
C VAL A 483 -8.41 -10.01 14.52
N THR A 484 -9.68 -10.18 14.88
CA THR A 484 -10.58 -11.13 14.22
C THR A 484 -11.46 -10.35 13.25
N VAL A 485 -11.49 -10.82 12.00
CA VAL A 485 -12.30 -10.22 10.92
C VAL A 485 -13.62 -10.97 10.75
N PRO A 486 -14.61 -10.43 10.00
CA PRO A 486 -15.97 -10.99 9.91
C PRO A 486 -16.08 -12.45 9.47
N ASP A 487 -15.11 -12.95 8.72
CA ASP A 487 -15.06 -14.37 8.30
C ASP A 487 -14.52 -15.32 9.39
N GLY A 488 -14.24 -14.81 10.60
CA GLY A 488 -13.68 -15.55 11.72
C GLY A 488 -12.17 -15.71 11.69
N THR A 489 -11.49 -15.23 10.65
CA THR A 489 -10.03 -15.26 10.57
C THR A 489 -9.42 -14.37 11.62
N THR A 490 -8.45 -14.88 12.38
CA THR A 490 -7.77 -14.14 13.44
C THR A 490 -6.29 -13.97 13.09
N SER A 491 -5.83 -12.73 13.12
CA SER A 491 -4.43 -12.36 12.99
C SER A 491 -3.90 -11.89 14.35
N SER A 492 -2.65 -12.23 14.68
CA SER A 492 -2.04 -11.85 15.95
C SER A 492 -0.74 -11.09 15.72
N TYR A 493 -0.60 -9.93 16.35
CA TYR A 493 0.56 -9.04 16.21
C TYR A 493 1.21 -8.81 17.57
N ARG A 494 2.52 -8.72 17.61
CA ARG A 494 3.26 -8.41 18.84
C ARG A 494 3.17 -6.91 19.10
N LEU A 495 2.87 -6.54 20.34
CA LEU A 495 2.84 -5.16 20.80
C LEU A 495 4.22 -4.73 21.30
N THR A 496 4.60 -3.53 20.97
CA THR A 496 5.69 -2.80 21.61
C THR A 496 5.04 -1.64 22.36
N ASP A 497 5.15 -1.63 23.67
CA ASP A 497 4.66 -0.52 24.50
C ASP A 497 5.60 0.67 24.31
N VAL A 498 5.04 1.78 23.87
CA VAL A 498 5.76 3.05 23.64
C VAL A 498 5.14 4.20 24.44
N THR A 499 4.35 3.87 25.46
CA THR A 499 3.64 4.84 26.31
C THR A 499 4.57 5.89 26.89
N ASP A 500 5.78 5.52 27.27
CA ASP A 500 6.77 6.40 27.91
C ASP A 500 7.88 6.87 26.92
N ALA A 501 7.75 6.57 25.63
CA ALA A 501 8.80 6.83 24.64
C ALA A 501 8.71 8.19 23.94
N ASP A 502 7.73 9.04 24.28
CA ASP A 502 7.50 10.40 23.74
C ASP A 502 7.81 11.52 24.74
#